data_5495390d2714586d0154263b391d8491
#
_entry.id   5495390d2714586d0154263b391d8491
#
_cell.length_a   1.000
_cell.length_b   1.000
_cell.length_c   1.000
_cell.angle_alpha   90.00
_cell.angle_beta   90.00
_cell.angle_gamma   90.00
#
_symmetry.space_group_name_H-M   'P 1'
#
loop_
_entity.id
_entity.type
_entity.pdbx_description
1 polymer ?
#
loop_
_entity_poly.entity_id
_entity_poly.type
_entity_poly.pdbx_seq_one_letter_code
_entity_poly.pdbx_strand_id
1 'polypeptide(L)'
;HTHPGAVMSGVFYVKVPEGECGKLVFYKDHTEGYLIHSLGIAEDMSTAAVPHTDTTYEYPPLAGRLFLFPAWVPHAVRDNQTEDDRISISFNFVPVRNKENLYNTIRKNAK
;
A
#
# COMPACT_ATOMS: atom_id res chain seq x y z
N HIS A 1 -6.35 1.00 5.49
CA HIS A 1 -6.57 -0.44 5.79
C HIS A 1 -5.31 -1.26 5.58
N THR A 2 -5.34 -2.50 5.98
CA THR A 2 -4.32 -3.53 5.78
C THR A 2 -4.98 -4.77 5.19
N HIS A 3 -4.17 -5.74 4.76
CA HIS A 3 -4.67 -6.99 4.18
C HIS A 3 -4.27 -8.20 5.03
N PRO A 4 -5.03 -8.51 6.12
CA PRO A 4 -4.73 -9.66 6.95
C PRO A 4 -4.78 -10.97 6.15
N GLY A 5 -3.83 -11.86 6.39
CA GLY A 5 -3.72 -13.13 5.67
C GLY A 5 -2.89 -13.07 4.39
N ALA A 6 -2.58 -11.89 3.88
CA ALA A 6 -1.65 -11.71 2.77
C ALA A 6 -0.24 -11.39 3.26
N VAL A 7 0.76 -11.65 2.44
CA VAL A 7 2.17 -11.31 2.70
C VAL A 7 2.56 -10.02 1.98
N MET A 8 2.19 -9.92 0.71
CA MET A 8 2.43 -8.77 -0.13
C MET A 8 1.13 -8.32 -0.76
N SER A 9 1.04 -7.03 -0.98
CA SER A 9 -0.04 -6.40 -1.75
C SER A 9 0.54 -5.62 -2.91
N GLY A 10 -0.26 -5.39 -3.92
CA GLY A 10 0.18 -4.61 -5.07
C GLY A 10 -0.96 -3.88 -5.75
N VAL A 11 -0.58 -2.88 -6.51
CA VAL A 11 -1.49 -2.16 -7.39
C VAL A 11 -0.78 -1.81 -8.69
N PHE A 12 -1.42 -2.08 -9.81
CA PHE A 12 -0.96 -1.73 -11.14
C PHE A 12 -1.92 -0.71 -11.75
N TYR A 13 -1.39 0.41 -12.23
CA TYR A 13 -2.20 1.46 -12.85
C TYR A 13 -2.32 1.24 -14.35
N VAL A 14 -3.54 1.02 -14.81
CA VAL A 14 -3.87 0.80 -16.22
C VAL A 14 -4.12 2.13 -16.93
N LYS A 15 -4.95 2.99 -16.33
CA LYS A 15 -5.30 4.31 -16.86
C LYS A 15 -5.22 5.34 -15.74
N VAL A 16 -4.52 6.43 -16.02
CA VAL A 16 -4.38 7.54 -15.07
C VAL A 16 -4.67 8.85 -15.82
N PRO A 17 -5.74 9.57 -15.46
CA PRO A 17 -6.03 10.87 -16.05
C PRO A 17 -5.03 11.93 -15.58
N GLU A 18 -4.95 13.03 -16.33
CA GLU A 18 -4.20 14.21 -15.89
C GLU A 18 -4.89 14.89 -14.71
N GLY A 19 -4.13 15.47 -13.78
CA GLY A 19 -4.62 16.20 -12.63
C GLY A 19 -4.59 15.38 -11.33
N GLU A 20 -5.33 15.82 -10.34
CA GLU A 20 -5.40 15.19 -9.01
C GLU A 20 -6.33 13.98 -9.03
N CYS A 21 -5.80 12.85 -9.48
CA CYS A 21 -6.57 11.62 -9.61
C CYS A 21 -6.40 10.64 -8.45
N GLY A 22 -5.85 11.08 -7.33
CA GLY A 22 -5.76 10.31 -6.09
C GLY A 22 -4.43 9.58 -5.92
N LYS A 23 -3.63 10.05 -4.96
CA LYS A 23 -2.35 9.45 -4.59
C LYS A 23 -2.56 8.18 -3.76
N LEU A 24 -1.63 7.25 -3.88
CA LEU A 24 -1.49 6.13 -2.95
C LEU A 24 -0.74 6.63 -1.71
N VAL A 25 -1.31 6.41 -0.55
CA VAL A 25 -0.78 6.88 0.74
C VAL A 25 -0.41 5.69 1.59
N PHE A 26 0.83 5.67 2.06
CA PHE A 26 1.30 4.72 3.06
C PHE A 26 1.47 5.42 4.39
N TYR A 27 0.96 4.81 5.45
CA TYR A 27 1.10 5.30 6.80
C TYR A 27 2.25 4.57 7.49
N LYS A 28 3.10 5.32 8.18
CA LYS A 28 4.12 4.71 9.02
C LYS A 28 3.47 3.93 10.15
N ASP A 29 4.18 2.94 10.66
CA ASP A 29 3.77 2.22 11.85
C ASP A 29 3.41 3.22 12.95
N HIS A 30 2.30 2.97 13.62
CA HIS A 30 1.81 3.78 14.70
C HIS A 30 2.85 3.99 15.81
N THR A 31 3.62 2.95 16.13
CA THR A 31 4.71 3.03 17.12
C THR A 31 5.82 3.96 16.68
N GLU A 32 6.26 3.88 15.44
CA GLU A 32 7.29 4.76 14.88
C GLU A 32 6.82 6.22 14.85
N GLY A 33 5.61 6.45 14.37
CA GLY A 33 5.01 7.78 14.35
C GLY A 33 4.88 8.39 15.74
N TYR A 34 4.45 7.60 16.72
CA TYR A 34 4.35 8.01 18.11
C TYR A 34 5.70 8.41 18.69
N LEU A 35 6.74 7.62 18.46
CA LEU A 35 8.09 7.91 18.95
C LEU A 35 8.66 9.19 18.32
N ILE A 36 8.49 9.38 17.04
CA ILE A 36 8.94 10.58 16.32
C ILE A 36 8.28 11.82 16.90
N HIS A 37 6.98 11.81 17.11
CA HIS A 37 6.26 12.93 17.70
C HIS A 37 6.63 13.16 19.16
N SER A 38 6.73 12.09 19.95
CA SER A 38 7.03 12.17 21.38
C SER A 38 8.43 12.70 21.66
N LEU A 39 9.37 12.45 20.76
CA LEU A 39 10.75 12.93 20.88
C LEU A 39 10.96 14.32 20.26
N GLY A 40 9.95 14.90 19.61
CA GLY A 40 10.06 16.18 18.92
C GLY A 40 10.93 16.15 17.66
N ILE A 41 11.35 14.96 17.22
CA ILE A 41 12.28 14.82 16.08
C ILE A 41 11.64 15.37 14.79
N ALA A 42 10.34 15.20 14.63
CA ALA A 42 9.63 15.67 13.44
C ALA A 42 9.67 17.20 13.29
N GLU A 43 9.65 17.94 14.40
CA GLU A 43 9.72 19.41 14.39
C GLU A 43 11.12 19.89 14.04
N ASP A 44 12.13 19.31 14.65
CA ASP A 44 13.53 19.69 14.41
C ASP A 44 14.00 19.35 12.99
N MET A 45 13.46 18.30 12.40
CA MET A 45 13.83 17.82 11.08
C MET A 45 12.90 18.30 9.97
N SER A 46 11.84 19.02 10.29
CA SER A 46 10.84 19.50 9.32
C SER A 46 11.42 20.43 8.23
N THR A 47 12.51 21.10 8.54
CA THR A 47 13.22 21.97 7.58
C THR A 47 14.12 21.21 6.61
N ALA A 48 14.43 19.96 6.88
CA ALA A 48 15.37 19.16 6.11
C ALA A 48 14.73 18.26 5.07
N ALA A 49 13.39 18.24 4.92
CA ALA A 49 12.64 17.37 4.00
C ALA A 49 13.13 15.91 4.03
N VAL A 50 13.29 15.35 5.22
CA VAL A 50 13.79 13.99 5.40
C VAL A 50 12.58 13.03 5.37
N PRO A 51 12.40 12.24 4.29
CA PRO A 51 11.18 11.45 4.08
C PRO A 51 10.86 10.49 5.23
N HIS A 52 11.86 10.03 5.97
CA HIS A 52 11.67 9.09 7.07
C HIS A 52 11.11 9.71 8.36
N THR A 53 10.99 11.04 8.44
CA THR A 53 10.35 11.72 9.58
C THR A 53 8.88 12.02 9.35
N ASP A 54 8.42 11.96 8.10
CA ASP A 54 7.01 12.14 7.76
C ASP A 54 6.18 10.97 8.30
N THR A 55 4.93 11.25 8.64
CA THR A 55 3.98 10.22 9.10
C THR A 55 3.33 9.45 7.96
N THR A 56 3.44 9.98 6.74
CA THR A 56 2.91 9.36 5.53
C THR A 56 3.90 9.47 4.38
N TYR A 57 3.80 8.51 3.46
CA TYR A 57 4.43 8.57 2.13
C TYR A 57 3.33 8.60 1.08
N GLU A 58 3.35 9.57 0.20
CA GLU A 58 2.37 9.72 -0.86
C GLU A 58 3.01 9.57 -2.23
N TYR A 59 2.40 8.74 -3.07
CA TYR A 59 2.89 8.45 -4.43
C TYR A 59 1.80 8.75 -5.44
N PRO A 60 2.07 9.61 -6.43
CA PRO A 60 1.11 9.85 -7.50
C PRO A 60 0.95 8.60 -8.37
N PRO A 61 -0.27 8.32 -8.82
CA PRO A 61 -0.48 7.26 -9.80
C PRO A 61 0.11 7.67 -11.14
N LEU A 62 0.72 6.70 -11.83
CA LEU A 62 1.21 6.86 -13.20
C LEU A 62 0.83 5.62 -14.00
N ALA A 63 0.31 5.78 -15.19
CA ALA A 63 -0.02 4.65 -16.06
C ALA A 63 1.21 3.75 -16.31
N GLY A 64 1.04 2.45 -16.16
CA GLY A 64 2.12 1.47 -16.24
C GLY A 64 2.94 1.28 -14.98
N ARG A 65 2.70 2.05 -13.93
CA ARG A 65 3.40 1.90 -12.63
C ARG A 65 2.80 0.74 -11.83
N LEU A 66 3.69 -0.05 -11.27
CA LEU A 66 3.38 -1.12 -10.33
C LEU A 66 3.94 -0.76 -8.95
N PHE A 67 3.11 -0.80 -7.92
CA PHE A 67 3.54 -0.78 -6.53
C PHE A 67 3.41 -2.16 -5.93
N LEU A 68 4.46 -2.60 -5.23
CA LEU A 68 4.45 -3.78 -4.36
C LEU A 68 4.84 -3.34 -2.97
N PHE A 69 4.09 -3.78 -1.98
CA PHE A 69 4.34 -3.40 -0.59
C PHE A 69 3.89 -4.52 0.36
N PRO A 70 4.49 -4.59 1.57
CA PRO A 70 4.05 -5.56 2.56
C PRO A 70 2.58 -5.37 2.92
N ALA A 71 1.84 -6.47 3.02
CA ALA A 71 0.39 -6.44 3.26
C ALA A 71 0.00 -5.83 4.62
N TRP A 72 0.93 -5.78 5.57
CA TRP A 72 0.70 -5.19 6.89
C TRP A 72 0.83 -3.65 6.92
N VAL A 73 1.35 -3.04 5.86
CA VAL A 73 1.51 -1.58 5.81
C VAL A 73 0.14 -0.92 5.65
N PRO A 74 -0.29 -0.10 6.60
CA PRO A 74 -1.52 0.65 6.45
C PRO A 74 -1.44 1.60 5.27
N HIS A 75 -2.44 1.59 4.44
CA HIS A 75 -2.49 2.41 3.23
C HIS A 75 -3.91 2.85 2.90
N ALA A 76 -3.98 3.87 2.08
CA ALA A 76 -5.23 4.39 1.54
C ALA A 76 -5.01 4.97 0.15
N VAL A 77 -6.08 5.25 -0.54
CA VAL A 77 -6.05 5.94 -1.82
C VAL A 77 -6.89 7.21 -1.69
N ARG A 78 -6.32 8.33 -2.07
CA ARG A 78 -7.05 9.61 -2.10
C ARG A 78 -8.07 9.61 -3.22
N ASP A 79 -9.08 10.43 -3.06
CA ASP A 79 -10.16 10.56 -4.05
C ASP A 79 -9.64 11.08 -5.39
N ASN A 80 -10.21 10.56 -6.45
CA ASN A 80 -10.01 11.08 -7.79
C ASN A 80 -10.88 12.32 -7.97
N GLN A 81 -10.23 13.48 -8.13
CA GLN A 81 -10.89 14.78 -8.29
C GLN A 81 -11.03 15.20 -9.76
N THR A 82 -10.70 14.29 -10.68
CA THR A 82 -10.86 14.55 -12.12
C THR A 82 -12.20 14.04 -12.64
N GLU A 83 -12.61 14.50 -13.81
CA GLU A 83 -13.83 14.03 -14.50
C GLU A 83 -13.65 12.68 -15.18
N ASP A 84 -12.39 12.19 -15.31
CA ASP A 84 -12.07 10.94 -15.98
C ASP A 84 -11.83 9.80 -14.99
N ASP A 85 -11.98 8.56 -15.47
CA ASP A 85 -11.74 7.37 -14.68
C ASP A 85 -10.25 7.08 -14.51
N ARG A 86 -9.84 6.84 -13.27
CA ARG A 86 -8.58 6.17 -12.95
C ARG A 86 -8.87 4.68 -12.83
N ILE A 87 -8.15 3.86 -13.60
CA ILE A 87 -8.31 2.41 -13.61
C ILE A 87 -7.06 1.75 -13.08
N SER A 88 -7.20 0.94 -12.05
CA SER A 88 -6.11 0.18 -11.44
C SER A 88 -6.55 -1.25 -11.13
N ILE A 89 -5.57 -2.15 -11.07
CA ILE A 89 -5.75 -3.54 -10.66
C ILE A 89 -5.04 -3.73 -9.34
N SER A 90 -5.78 -4.07 -8.29
CA SER A 90 -5.24 -4.38 -6.98
C SER A 90 -5.19 -5.89 -6.78
N PHE A 91 -4.15 -6.37 -6.11
CA PHE A 91 -3.98 -7.80 -5.87
C PHE A 91 -3.20 -8.07 -4.58
N ASN A 92 -3.34 -9.28 -4.06
CA ASN A 92 -2.66 -9.73 -2.85
C ASN A 92 -2.02 -11.10 -3.10
N PHE A 93 -0.84 -11.30 -2.51
CA PHE A 93 -0.18 -12.60 -2.46
C PHE A 93 -0.46 -13.25 -1.12
N VAL A 94 -1.07 -14.42 -1.17
CA VAL A 94 -1.38 -15.24 0.01
C VAL A 94 -0.36 -16.37 0.09
N PRO A 95 0.25 -16.63 1.27
CA PRO A 95 1.22 -17.70 1.39
C PRO A 95 0.55 -19.07 1.23
N VAL A 96 1.21 -19.93 0.48
CA VAL A 96 0.82 -21.34 0.36
C VAL A 96 1.97 -22.17 0.91
N ARG A 97 1.69 -22.99 1.91
CA ARG A 97 2.71 -23.75 2.64
C ARG A 97 3.55 -24.68 1.75
N ASN A 98 2.91 -25.42 0.88
CA ASN A 98 3.56 -26.06 -0.26
C ASN A 98 2.49 -26.49 -1.28
N LYS A 99 2.91 -26.70 -2.53
CA LYS A 99 2.00 -27.11 -3.61
C LYS A 99 1.27 -28.43 -3.31
N GLU A 100 1.93 -29.36 -2.67
CA GLU A 100 1.39 -30.67 -2.34
C GLU A 100 0.27 -30.56 -1.32
N ASN A 101 0.45 -29.78 -0.28
CA ASN A 101 -0.59 -29.56 0.73
C ASN A 101 -1.80 -28.82 0.15
N LEU A 102 -1.60 -27.85 -0.71
CA LEU A 102 -2.70 -27.17 -1.41
C LEU A 102 -3.47 -28.15 -2.29
N TYR A 103 -2.75 -28.94 -3.08
CA TYR A 103 -3.36 -29.94 -3.95
C TYR A 103 -4.18 -30.97 -3.16
N ASN A 104 -3.66 -31.46 -2.06
CA ASN A 104 -4.34 -32.39 -1.18
C ASN A 104 -5.58 -31.77 -0.51
N THR A 105 -5.50 -30.50 -0.12
CA THR A 105 -6.64 -29.77 0.43
C THR A 105 -7.75 -29.59 -0.59
N ILE A 106 -7.42 -29.18 -1.80
CA ILE A 106 -8.37 -29.04 -2.91
C ILE A 106 -9.02 -30.40 -3.23
N ARG A 107 -8.22 -31.46 -3.31
CA ARG A 107 -8.70 -32.81 -3.57
C ARG A 107 -9.64 -33.33 -2.48
N LYS A 108 -9.40 -33.00 -1.20
CA LYS A 108 -10.28 -33.32 -0.09
C LYS A 108 -11.62 -32.60 -0.19
N ASN A 109 -11.61 -31.35 -0.60
CA ASN A 109 -12.80 -30.51 -0.67
C ASN A 109 -13.61 -30.71 -1.95
N ALA A 110 -13.06 -31.43 -2.94
CA ALA A 110 -13.72 -31.73 -4.21
C ALA A 110 -14.67 -32.95 -4.16
N LYS A 111 -14.83 -33.57 -3.01
CA LYS A 111 -15.75 -34.71 -2.83
C LYS A 111 -17.17 -34.27 -2.64
#